data_2f496b08c4594e0a80836b38a629816f
#
_entry.id   2f496b08c4594e0a80836b38a629816f
#
_cell.length_a   1.000
_cell.length_b   1.000
_cell.length_c   1.000
_cell.angle_alpha   90.00
_cell.angle_beta   90.00
_cell.angle_gamma   90.00
#
_symmetry.space_group_name_H-M   'P 1'
#
loop_
_entity.id
_entity.type
_entity.pdbx_description
1 polymer ?
#
loop_
_entity_poly.entity_id
_entity_poly.type
_entity_poly.pdbx_seq_one_letter_code
_entity_poly.pdbx_strand_id
1 'polypeptide(L)'
;MKGWKRYLSAWSRHHRSGGFGIHSPYAYRFVRHVWRQPLPYYAYEGIHTLLDTINAATTRRQRREMDVIAEKEARLLFRVTNFFNPRHILQIGAATGVESIAMLEVNRESRLYLMDAQLEQNALAVRVLQSQLDRVACYNDVTVAIEEFVAASGGDDSRPLALVNAPVEDAVLHRLLDGGSVLFMRNLRHDPAMAALFASCSDHMVKGQTYTNDKIAILIPDAKLQRENFTLWL
;
A
#
# COMPACT_ATOMS: atom_id res chain seq x y z
N MET A 1 18.13 16.90 -25.90
CA MET A 1 17.51 15.56 -26.09
C MET A 1 16.95 14.91 -24.84
N LYS A 2 17.35 15.25 -23.59
CA LYS A 2 16.77 14.66 -22.34
C LYS A 2 15.33 15.10 -22.04
N GLY A 3 14.90 16.30 -22.43
CA GLY A 3 13.56 16.83 -22.16
C GLY A 3 12.42 16.14 -22.92
N TRP A 4 12.62 15.83 -24.19
CA TRP A 4 11.64 15.18 -25.07
C TRP A 4 11.28 13.76 -24.61
N LYS A 5 12.28 12.96 -24.20
CA LYS A 5 12.04 11.60 -23.66
C LYS A 5 11.23 11.63 -22.36
N ARG A 6 11.42 12.62 -21.49
CA ARG A 6 10.62 12.83 -20.27
C ARG A 6 9.17 13.22 -20.60
N TYR A 7 8.95 14.05 -21.61
CA TYR A 7 7.62 14.44 -22.07
C TYR A 7 6.84 13.26 -22.66
N LEU A 8 7.45 12.46 -23.53
CA LEU A 8 6.85 11.27 -24.12
C LEU A 8 6.53 10.21 -23.04
N SER A 9 7.41 10.02 -22.04
CA SER A 9 7.16 9.11 -20.95
C SER A 9 6.02 9.58 -20.04
N ALA A 10 5.92 10.88 -19.74
CA ALA A 10 4.83 11.45 -18.96
C ALA A 10 3.49 11.34 -19.70
N TRP A 11 3.49 11.63 -21.00
CA TRP A 11 2.31 11.50 -21.86
C TRP A 11 1.82 10.04 -21.96
N SER A 12 2.75 9.10 -22.19
CA SER A 12 2.43 7.67 -22.21
C SER A 12 1.86 7.17 -20.88
N ARG A 13 2.43 7.61 -19.76
CA ARG A 13 1.91 7.30 -18.40
C ARG A 13 0.50 7.85 -18.21
N HIS A 14 0.24 9.06 -18.66
CA HIS A 14 -1.08 9.69 -18.56
C HIS A 14 -2.13 8.93 -19.38
N HIS A 15 -1.82 8.54 -20.63
CA HIS A 15 -2.72 7.76 -21.48
C HIS A 15 -2.98 6.36 -20.91
N ARG A 16 -1.95 5.65 -20.45
CA ARG A 16 -2.11 4.33 -19.79
C ARG A 16 -2.95 4.42 -18.52
N SER A 17 -2.80 5.50 -17.76
CA SER A 17 -3.65 5.74 -16.58
C SER A 17 -5.12 5.93 -16.94
N GLY A 18 -5.45 6.29 -18.18
CA GLY A 18 -6.81 6.31 -18.73
C GLY A 18 -7.31 4.94 -19.23
N GLY A 19 -6.47 3.91 -19.18
CA GLY A 19 -6.80 2.56 -19.70
C GLY A 19 -6.36 2.35 -21.15
N PHE A 20 -5.77 3.34 -21.83
CA PHE A 20 -5.32 3.20 -23.20
C PHE A 20 -4.14 2.24 -23.31
N GLY A 21 -4.25 1.26 -24.24
CA GLY A 21 -3.22 0.25 -24.48
C GLY A 21 -3.11 -0.81 -23.38
N ILE A 22 -4.10 -0.90 -22.49
CA ILE A 22 -4.23 -2.00 -21.53
C ILE A 22 -5.15 -3.06 -22.14
N HIS A 23 -4.58 -4.21 -22.52
CA HIS A 23 -5.32 -5.29 -23.16
C HIS A 23 -5.88 -6.30 -22.15
N SER A 24 -5.30 -6.39 -20.95
CA SER A 24 -5.80 -7.24 -19.88
C SER A 24 -7.11 -6.68 -19.30
N PRO A 25 -8.24 -7.42 -19.36
CA PRO A 25 -9.51 -6.98 -18.77
C PRO A 25 -9.40 -6.71 -17.25
N TYR A 26 -8.58 -7.51 -16.56
CA TYR A 26 -8.33 -7.31 -15.14
C TYR A 26 -7.58 -6.00 -14.88
N ALA A 27 -6.47 -5.76 -15.60
CA ALA A 27 -5.69 -4.53 -15.47
C ALA A 27 -6.53 -3.30 -15.82
N TYR A 28 -7.31 -3.36 -16.90
CA TYR A 28 -8.22 -2.28 -17.28
C TYR A 28 -9.21 -1.96 -16.16
N ARG A 29 -9.87 -2.98 -15.59
CA ARG A 29 -10.79 -2.82 -14.47
C ARG A 29 -10.10 -2.22 -13.23
N PHE A 30 -8.90 -2.73 -12.87
CA PHE A 30 -8.14 -2.22 -11.74
C PHE A 30 -7.74 -0.75 -11.94
N VAL A 31 -7.22 -0.40 -13.11
CA VAL A 31 -6.84 0.99 -13.42
C VAL A 31 -8.04 1.92 -13.38
N ARG A 32 -9.17 1.53 -13.94
CA ARG A 32 -10.38 2.38 -14.01
C ARG A 32 -11.10 2.53 -12.68
N HIS A 33 -11.21 1.45 -11.92
CA HIS A 33 -12.04 1.44 -10.71
C HIS A 33 -11.25 1.52 -9.39
N VAL A 34 -9.92 1.38 -9.45
CA VAL A 34 -9.06 1.50 -8.26
C VAL A 34 -8.07 2.64 -8.41
N TRP A 35 -7.20 2.57 -9.43
CA TRP A 35 -6.14 3.56 -9.59
C TRP A 35 -6.65 4.97 -9.88
N ARG A 36 -7.57 5.12 -10.83
CA ARG A 36 -8.12 6.39 -11.33
C ARG A 36 -9.57 6.66 -10.94
N GLN A 37 -10.11 5.94 -9.96
CA GLN A 37 -11.49 6.15 -9.51
C GLN A 37 -11.71 7.59 -9.02
N PRO A 38 -12.57 8.38 -9.68
CA PRO A 38 -12.80 9.78 -9.31
C PRO A 38 -13.91 9.96 -8.27
N LEU A 39 -14.76 8.94 -8.06
CA LEU A 39 -15.91 9.05 -7.18
C LEU A 39 -15.48 9.17 -5.71
N PRO A 40 -16.18 9.97 -4.90
CA PRO A 40 -15.91 10.07 -3.49
C PRO A 40 -16.36 8.80 -2.75
N TYR A 41 -15.60 8.44 -1.73
CA TYR A 41 -15.98 7.41 -0.76
C TYR A 41 -16.22 8.06 0.59
N TYR A 42 -17.08 7.45 1.41
CA TYR A 42 -17.41 7.94 2.75
C TYR A 42 -16.18 8.14 3.65
N ALA A 43 -15.17 7.27 3.51
CA ALA A 43 -13.95 7.34 4.31
C ALA A 43 -13.03 8.53 3.96
N TYR A 44 -13.22 9.17 2.81
CA TYR A 44 -12.32 10.24 2.36
C TYR A 44 -12.37 11.49 3.23
N GLU A 45 -13.54 11.80 3.79
CA GLU A 45 -13.70 12.94 4.71
C GLU A 45 -12.93 12.69 6.02
N GLY A 46 -13.02 11.48 6.57
CA GLY A 46 -12.27 11.09 7.77
C GLY A 46 -10.76 11.12 7.54
N ILE A 47 -10.28 10.57 6.42
CA ILE A 47 -8.87 10.60 6.03
C ILE A 47 -8.38 12.06 5.86
N HIS A 48 -9.16 12.91 5.21
CA HIS A 48 -8.84 14.32 5.00
C HIS A 48 -8.73 15.06 6.34
N THR A 49 -9.73 14.93 7.20
CA THR A 49 -9.76 15.58 8.54
C THR A 49 -8.58 15.15 9.40
N LEU A 50 -8.21 13.86 9.36
CA LEU A 50 -7.07 13.34 10.10
C LEU A 50 -5.75 13.92 9.57
N LEU A 51 -5.56 13.95 8.26
CA LEU A 51 -4.39 14.54 7.62
C LEU A 51 -4.30 16.05 7.87
N ASP A 52 -5.40 16.79 7.84
CA ASP A 52 -5.44 18.21 8.14
C ASP A 52 -5.06 18.49 9.59
N THR A 53 -5.55 17.67 10.51
CA THR A 53 -5.17 17.76 11.95
C THR A 53 -3.67 17.56 12.13
N ILE A 54 -3.08 16.56 11.46
CA ILE A 54 -1.63 16.31 11.50
C ILE A 54 -0.88 17.47 10.85
N ASN A 55 -1.33 17.95 9.71
CA ASN A 55 -0.72 19.04 8.95
C ASN A 55 -0.71 20.36 9.74
N ALA A 56 -1.79 20.66 10.48
CA ALA A 56 -1.90 21.83 11.33
C ALA A 56 -0.97 21.77 12.56
N ALA A 57 -0.74 20.56 13.09
CA ALA A 57 0.10 20.33 14.27
C ALA A 57 1.59 20.16 13.95
N THR A 58 1.99 20.08 12.67
CA THR A 58 3.34 19.71 12.27
C THR A 58 3.92 20.63 11.20
N THR A 59 5.23 20.86 11.26
CA THR A 59 5.98 21.55 10.21
C THR A 59 6.22 20.62 9.01
N ARG A 60 6.57 21.20 7.84
CA ARG A 60 6.93 20.42 6.64
C ARG A 60 8.08 19.44 6.88
N ARG A 61 9.06 19.82 7.73
CA ARG A 61 10.19 18.96 8.10
C ARG A 61 9.71 17.76 8.92
N GLN A 62 8.94 18.01 9.98
CA GLN A 62 8.39 16.95 10.82
C GLN A 62 7.51 15.98 10.00
N ARG A 63 6.68 16.46 9.07
CA ARG A 63 5.89 15.59 8.19
C ARG A 63 6.73 14.64 7.34
N ARG A 64 7.91 15.07 6.89
CA ARG A 64 8.85 14.20 6.17
C ARG A 64 9.51 13.18 7.09
N GLU A 65 9.93 13.60 8.27
CA GLU A 65 10.55 12.72 9.27
C GLU A 65 9.57 11.66 9.79
N MET A 66 8.29 12.02 9.92
CA MET A 66 7.21 11.13 10.33
C MET A 66 6.60 10.31 9.18
N ASP A 67 7.09 10.48 7.97
CA ASP A 67 6.57 9.82 6.75
C ASP A 67 5.05 9.97 6.58
N VAL A 68 4.53 11.19 6.76
CA VAL A 68 3.09 11.47 6.58
C VAL A 68 2.67 11.14 5.15
N ILE A 69 1.71 10.24 5.00
CA ILE A 69 1.19 9.83 3.70
C ILE A 69 0.50 11.01 2.98
N ALA A 70 0.71 11.12 1.68
CA ALA A 70 -0.03 12.08 0.87
C ALA A 70 -1.50 11.64 0.73
N GLU A 71 -2.43 12.59 0.77
CA GLU A 71 -3.87 12.29 0.71
C GLU A 71 -4.27 11.44 -0.52
N LYS A 72 -3.68 11.71 -1.69
CA LYS A 72 -3.92 10.90 -2.90
C LYS A 72 -3.47 9.44 -2.73
N GLU A 73 -2.38 9.23 -2.01
CA GLU A 73 -1.86 7.87 -1.73
C GLU A 73 -2.72 7.17 -0.69
N ALA A 74 -3.16 7.87 0.37
CA ALA A 74 -4.09 7.33 1.36
C ALA A 74 -5.45 6.95 0.74
N ARG A 75 -5.98 7.78 -0.15
CA ARG A 75 -7.19 7.49 -0.91
C ARG A 75 -7.00 6.29 -1.86
N LEU A 76 -5.82 6.14 -2.47
CA LEU A 76 -5.53 4.97 -3.29
C LEU A 76 -5.40 3.71 -2.43
N LEU A 77 -4.73 3.79 -1.29
CA LEU A 77 -4.62 2.68 -0.34
C LEU A 77 -6.01 2.21 0.11
N PHE A 78 -6.90 3.14 0.48
CA PHE A 78 -8.29 2.81 0.78
C PHE A 78 -8.97 2.07 -0.38
N ARG A 79 -8.84 2.56 -1.63
CA ARG A 79 -9.47 1.92 -2.81
C ARG A 79 -8.90 0.53 -3.09
N VAL A 80 -7.59 0.33 -2.91
CA VAL A 80 -6.95 -0.98 -3.05
C VAL A 80 -7.49 -1.94 -2.00
N THR A 81 -7.53 -1.50 -0.75
CA THR A 81 -8.10 -2.29 0.35
C THR A 81 -9.56 -2.62 0.09
N ASN A 82 -10.37 -1.65 -0.36
CA ASN A 82 -11.77 -1.86 -0.70
C ASN A 82 -11.99 -2.83 -1.88
N PHE A 83 -11.07 -2.84 -2.84
CA PHE A 83 -11.15 -3.73 -4.00
C PHE A 83 -10.89 -5.20 -3.63
N PHE A 84 -9.93 -5.45 -2.73
CA PHE A 84 -9.58 -6.79 -2.27
C PHE A 84 -10.40 -7.23 -1.05
N ASN A 85 -10.92 -6.28 -0.28
CA ASN A 85 -11.69 -6.48 0.95
C ASN A 85 -11.04 -7.52 1.89
N PRO A 86 -9.77 -7.33 2.29
CA PRO A 86 -9.04 -8.32 3.07
C PRO A 86 -9.58 -8.42 4.49
N ARG A 87 -9.66 -9.64 5.04
CA ARG A 87 -9.89 -9.86 6.48
C ARG A 87 -8.61 -9.73 7.29
N HIS A 88 -7.47 -10.04 6.66
CA HIS A 88 -6.15 -9.97 7.28
C HIS A 88 -5.29 -8.95 6.56
N ILE A 89 -4.78 -7.98 7.32
CA ILE A 89 -3.94 -6.89 6.82
C ILE A 89 -2.65 -6.88 7.64
N LEU A 90 -1.50 -6.97 6.97
CA LEU A 90 -0.20 -6.74 7.58
C LEU A 90 0.24 -5.32 7.28
N GLN A 91 0.80 -4.62 8.25
CA GLN A 91 1.47 -3.34 8.04
C GLN A 91 2.86 -3.36 8.66
N ILE A 92 3.86 -3.06 7.87
CA ILE A 92 5.27 -2.95 8.28
C ILE A 92 5.63 -1.46 8.32
N GLY A 93 5.85 -0.95 9.54
CA GLY A 93 6.04 0.47 9.83
C GLY A 93 4.71 1.22 10.03
N ALA A 94 4.50 1.74 11.24
CA ALA A 94 3.26 2.42 11.62
C ALA A 94 3.10 3.80 10.98
N ALA A 95 4.22 4.43 10.58
CA ALA A 95 4.24 5.83 10.12
C ALA A 95 3.40 6.73 11.02
N THR A 96 2.32 7.35 10.52
CA THR A 96 1.44 8.20 11.33
C THR A 96 0.15 7.50 11.80
N GLY A 97 -0.08 6.26 11.40
CA GLY A 97 -1.33 5.52 11.65
C GLY A 97 -2.49 5.86 10.69
N VAL A 98 -2.36 6.89 9.86
CA VAL A 98 -3.38 7.26 8.87
C VAL A 98 -3.63 6.13 7.88
N GLU A 99 -2.57 5.43 7.49
CA GLU A 99 -2.62 4.28 6.60
C GLU A 99 -3.45 3.14 7.21
N SER A 100 -3.21 2.87 8.49
CA SER A 100 -3.96 1.85 9.24
C SER A 100 -5.45 2.17 9.26
N ILE A 101 -5.80 3.42 9.56
CA ILE A 101 -7.20 3.88 9.55
C ILE A 101 -7.79 3.73 8.15
N ALA A 102 -7.08 4.17 7.10
CA ALA A 102 -7.57 4.06 5.73
C ALA A 102 -7.88 2.62 5.33
N MET A 103 -7.12 1.64 5.81
CA MET A 103 -7.37 0.22 5.54
C MET A 103 -8.50 -0.34 6.41
N LEU A 104 -8.54 -0.01 7.70
CA LEU A 104 -9.53 -0.54 8.65
C LEU A 104 -10.95 0.02 8.44
N GLU A 105 -11.09 1.20 7.81
CA GLU A 105 -12.39 1.78 7.44
C GLU A 105 -13.14 0.99 6.36
N VAL A 106 -12.47 0.08 5.64
CA VAL A 106 -13.09 -0.70 4.56
C VAL A 106 -14.02 -1.78 5.09
N ASN A 107 -13.57 -2.54 6.10
CA ASN A 107 -14.31 -3.69 6.62
C ASN A 107 -14.13 -3.81 8.14
N ARG A 108 -15.22 -3.87 8.87
CA ARG A 108 -15.22 -4.00 10.33
C ARG A 108 -14.66 -5.34 10.83
N GLU A 109 -14.67 -6.36 9.99
CA GLU A 109 -14.11 -7.68 10.30
C GLU A 109 -12.59 -7.75 10.05
N SER A 110 -12.01 -6.74 9.38
CA SER A 110 -10.57 -6.72 9.12
C SER A 110 -9.76 -6.62 10.41
N ARG A 111 -8.71 -7.42 10.51
CA ARG A 111 -7.71 -7.39 11.57
C ARG A 111 -6.38 -6.90 11.00
N LEU A 112 -5.74 -6.00 11.73
CA LEU A 112 -4.45 -5.41 11.37
C LEU A 112 -3.35 -6.01 12.26
N TYR A 113 -2.32 -6.56 11.62
CA TYR A 113 -1.08 -7.03 12.21
C TYR A 113 -0.05 -5.93 11.97
N LEU A 114 0.16 -5.07 12.97
CA LEU A 114 1.02 -3.89 12.86
C LEU A 114 2.40 -4.20 13.42
N MET A 115 3.41 -4.26 12.59
CA MET A 115 4.81 -4.40 12.97
C MET A 115 5.49 -3.03 12.97
N ASP A 116 5.90 -2.58 14.15
CA ASP A 116 6.74 -1.39 14.31
C ASP A 116 7.52 -1.49 15.63
N ALA A 117 8.84 -1.65 15.53
CA ALA A 117 9.71 -1.79 16.69
C ALA A 117 9.76 -0.51 17.59
N GLN A 118 9.28 0.62 17.09
CA GLN A 118 9.27 1.90 17.79
C GLN A 118 7.86 2.44 18.03
N LEU A 119 6.83 1.62 17.90
CA LEU A 119 5.43 2.06 18.01
C LEU A 119 5.13 2.78 19.34
N GLU A 120 5.65 2.27 20.46
CA GLU A 120 5.45 2.89 21.79
C GLU A 120 6.01 4.31 21.87
N GLN A 121 7.05 4.60 21.09
CA GLN A 121 7.68 5.93 21.01
C GLN A 121 6.94 6.84 20.01
N ASN A 122 6.07 6.28 19.18
CA ASN A 122 5.28 7.00 18.18
C ASN A 122 3.91 7.42 18.75
N ALA A 123 3.94 8.41 19.65
CA ALA A 123 2.73 8.90 20.33
C ALA A 123 1.60 9.33 19.37
N LEU A 124 1.96 9.76 18.14
CA LEU A 124 0.95 10.13 17.14
C LEU A 124 0.22 8.90 16.61
N ALA A 125 0.95 7.89 16.16
CA ALA A 125 0.36 6.65 15.66
C ALA A 125 -0.48 5.96 16.73
N VAL A 126 0.01 5.87 17.97
CA VAL A 126 -0.75 5.32 19.10
C VAL A 126 -2.06 6.08 19.31
N ARG A 127 -2.04 7.42 19.29
CA ARG A 127 -3.26 8.23 19.45
C ARG A 127 -4.23 8.06 18.29
N VAL A 128 -3.73 8.00 17.06
CA VAL A 128 -4.56 7.80 15.85
C VAL A 128 -5.24 6.42 15.88
N LEU A 129 -4.53 5.39 16.34
CA LEU A 129 -5.03 4.02 16.39
C LEU A 129 -5.92 3.74 17.60
N GLN A 130 -6.01 4.64 18.58
CA GLN A 130 -6.70 4.40 19.85
C GLN A 130 -8.13 3.89 19.71
N SER A 131 -8.87 4.36 18.69
CA SER A 131 -10.25 3.92 18.42
C SER A 131 -10.37 2.57 17.73
N GLN A 132 -9.26 1.93 17.34
CA GLN A 132 -9.22 0.70 16.55
C GLN A 132 -8.42 -0.42 17.24
N LEU A 133 -8.00 -0.22 18.49
CA LEU A 133 -7.11 -1.15 19.20
C LEU A 133 -7.69 -2.56 19.38
N ASP A 134 -9.01 -2.70 19.35
CA ASP A 134 -9.71 -3.99 19.38
C ASP A 134 -9.45 -4.84 18.12
N ARG A 135 -9.01 -4.22 17.04
CA ARG A 135 -8.75 -4.86 15.75
C ARG A 135 -7.27 -4.84 15.34
N VAL A 136 -6.39 -4.25 16.18
CA VAL A 136 -4.97 -4.09 15.89
C VAL A 136 -4.13 -4.92 16.85
N ALA A 137 -3.40 -5.89 16.31
CA ALA A 137 -2.36 -6.60 17.04
C ALA A 137 -1.00 -5.95 16.72
N CYS A 138 -0.28 -5.51 17.76
CA CYS A 138 0.99 -4.79 17.61
C CYS A 138 2.16 -5.74 17.88
N TYR A 139 3.20 -5.64 17.05
CA TYR A 139 4.41 -6.46 17.11
C TYR A 139 5.65 -5.59 17.03
N ASN A 140 6.69 -5.97 17.74
CA ASN A 140 8.02 -5.37 17.68
C ASN A 140 9.03 -6.24 16.92
N ASP A 141 8.63 -7.47 16.56
CA ASP A 141 9.40 -8.43 15.78
C ASP A 141 8.68 -8.78 14.48
N VAL A 142 9.40 -8.63 13.35
CA VAL A 142 8.84 -8.85 12.02
C VAL A 142 8.50 -10.31 11.77
N THR A 143 9.30 -11.24 12.29
CA THR A 143 9.11 -12.69 12.08
C THR A 143 7.82 -13.14 12.76
N VAL A 144 7.60 -12.73 14.01
CA VAL A 144 6.39 -13.05 14.77
C VAL A 144 5.15 -12.47 14.09
N ALA A 145 5.21 -11.18 13.68
CA ALA A 145 4.09 -10.54 12.99
C ALA A 145 3.68 -11.28 11.71
N ILE A 146 4.67 -11.74 10.93
CA ILE A 146 4.43 -12.45 9.68
C ILE A 146 3.90 -13.86 9.92
N GLU A 147 4.45 -14.58 10.89
CA GLU A 147 3.98 -15.92 11.22
C GLU A 147 2.52 -15.92 11.64
N GLU A 148 2.12 -15.00 12.51
CA GLU A 148 0.73 -14.87 12.94
C GLU A 148 -0.19 -14.41 11.79
N PHE A 149 0.26 -13.45 10.98
CA PHE A 149 -0.49 -13.01 9.81
C PHE A 149 -0.71 -14.14 8.79
N VAL A 150 0.35 -14.90 8.46
CA VAL A 150 0.28 -16.01 7.50
C VAL A 150 -0.57 -17.14 8.07
N ALA A 151 -0.43 -17.48 9.35
CA ALA A 151 -1.25 -18.49 10.00
C ALA A 151 -2.74 -18.13 9.99
N ALA A 152 -3.07 -16.87 10.27
CA ALA A 152 -4.45 -16.39 10.29
C ALA A 152 -5.06 -16.30 8.87
N SER A 153 -4.27 -15.90 7.86
CA SER A 153 -4.75 -15.73 6.49
C SER A 153 -4.82 -17.03 5.68
N GLY A 154 -4.11 -18.09 6.11
CA GLY A 154 -3.98 -19.35 5.37
C GLY A 154 -5.26 -20.19 5.23
N GLY A 155 -6.33 -19.85 5.96
CA GLY A 155 -7.64 -20.54 5.90
C GLY A 155 -8.78 -19.66 5.38
N ASP A 156 -8.48 -18.44 4.93
CA ASP A 156 -9.48 -17.46 4.52
C ASP A 156 -9.58 -17.35 2.99
N ASP A 157 -10.80 -17.26 2.48
CA ASP A 157 -11.06 -17.01 1.05
C ASP A 157 -10.73 -15.58 0.63
N SER A 158 -10.56 -14.65 1.59
CA SER A 158 -10.19 -13.27 1.29
C SER A 158 -8.70 -13.16 0.94
N ARG A 159 -8.38 -12.36 -0.06
CA ARG A 159 -6.98 -12.13 -0.43
C ARG A 159 -6.30 -11.21 0.59
N PRO A 160 -5.26 -11.65 1.30
CA PRO A 160 -4.59 -10.83 2.28
C PRO A 160 -3.85 -9.65 1.64
N LEU A 161 -3.72 -8.54 2.41
CA LEU A 161 -3.03 -7.32 1.98
C LEU A 161 -1.87 -7.02 2.93
N ALA A 162 -0.72 -6.67 2.38
CA ALA A 162 0.40 -6.18 3.16
C ALA A 162 0.80 -4.76 2.70
N LEU A 163 0.81 -3.83 3.63
CA LEU A 163 1.37 -2.48 3.46
C LEU A 163 2.81 -2.46 3.95
N VAL A 164 3.74 -2.03 3.09
CA VAL A 164 5.17 -1.98 3.39
C VAL A 164 5.62 -0.52 3.34
N ASN A 165 5.82 0.10 4.51
CA ASN A 165 6.29 1.47 4.68
C ASN A 165 7.80 1.55 4.98
N ALA A 166 8.39 0.46 5.46
CA ALA A 166 9.79 0.38 5.86
C ALA A 166 10.46 -0.85 5.23
N PRO A 167 11.78 -0.81 4.97
CA PRO A 167 12.50 -1.93 4.40
C PRO A 167 12.56 -3.12 5.37
N VAL A 168 12.47 -4.31 4.81
CA VAL A 168 12.62 -5.61 5.47
C VAL A 168 13.45 -6.53 4.57
N GLU A 169 13.75 -7.74 5.04
CA GLU A 169 14.44 -8.73 4.23
C GLU A 169 13.58 -9.18 3.03
N ASP A 170 14.19 -9.35 1.87
CA ASP A 170 13.52 -9.78 0.62
C ASP A 170 12.72 -11.06 0.82
N ALA A 171 13.29 -12.03 1.53
CA ALA A 171 12.67 -13.33 1.79
C ALA A 171 11.29 -13.21 2.46
N VAL A 172 11.11 -12.19 3.30
CA VAL A 172 9.84 -11.88 3.95
C VAL A 172 8.77 -11.53 2.92
N LEU A 173 9.08 -10.61 2.01
CA LEU A 173 8.13 -10.15 1.00
C LEU A 173 7.88 -11.24 -0.06
N HIS A 174 8.90 -12.02 -0.41
CA HIS A 174 8.75 -13.17 -1.30
C HIS A 174 7.77 -14.20 -0.71
N ARG A 175 7.90 -14.53 0.58
CA ARG A 175 6.96 -15.42 1.28
C ARG A 175 5.52 -14.90 1.25
N LEU A 176 5.32 -13.59 1.42
CA LEU A 176 4.00 -12.97 1.34
C LEU A 176 3.41 -13.06 -0.08
N LEU A 177 4.23 -12.82 -1.12
CA LEU A 177 3.82 -12.96 -2.52
C LEU A 177 3.45 -14.41 -2.87
N ASP A 178 4.27 -15.37 -2.44
CA ASP A 178 4.03 -16.81 -2.67
C ASP A 178 2.75 -17.28 -1.95
N GLY A 179 2.44 -16.67 -0.80
CA GLY A 179 1.17 -16.84 -0.07
C GLY A 179 -0.03 -16.12 -0.69
N GLY A 180 0.14 -15.44 -1.84
CA GLY A 180 -0.94 -14.75 -2.54
C GLY A 180 -1.29 -13.36 -2.00
N SER A 181 -0.52 -12.83 -1.05
CA SER A 181 -0.76 -11.49 -0.48
C SER A 181 -0.53 -10.40 -1.52
N VAL A 182 -1.44 -9.43 -1.57
CA VAL A 182 -1.23 -8.19 -2.32
C VAL A 182 -0.28 -7.30 -1.52
N LEU A 183 0.78 -6.82 -2.16
CA LEU A 183 1.69 -5.85 -1.54
C LEU A 183 1.36 -4.44 -2.00
N PHE A 184 1.24 -3.51 -1.05
CA PHE A 184 1.25 -2.08 -1.30
C PHE A 184 2.53 -1.51 -0.69
N MET A 185 3.46 -1.06 -1.54
CA MET A 185 4.77 -0.55 -1.12
C MET A 185 4.83 0.96 -1.29
N ARG A 186 5.38 1.67 -0.29
CA ARG A 186 5.56 3.12 -0.31
C ARG A 186 7.05 3.50 -0.36
N ASN A 187 7.30 4.79 -0.45
CA ASN A 187 8.63 5.39 -0.32
C ASN A 187 9.67 5.02 -1.39
N LEU A 188 9.26 4.38 -2.51
CA LEU A 188 10.19 3.89 -3.54
C LEU A 188 11.10 4.99 -4.11
N ARG A 189 10.65 6.24 -4.14
CA ARG A 189 11.44 7.36 -4.67
C ARG A 189 12.43 7.93 -3.67
N HIS A 190 12.12 7.85 -2.39
CA HIS A 190 12.86 8.52 -1.34
C HIS A 190 13.77 7.58 -0.57
N ASP A 191 13.50 6.28 -0.63
CA ASP A 191 14.28 5.22 0.02
C ASP A 191 14.80 4.23 -1.03
N PRO A 192 16.13 4.22 -1.28
CA PRO A 192 16.75 3.27 -2.22
C PRO A 192 16.57 1.80 -1.81
N ALA A 193 16.46 1.50 -0.51
CA ALA A 193 16.21 0.14 -0.04
C ALA A 193 14.81 -0.32 -0.43
N MET A 194 13.79 0.55 -0.29
CA MET A 194 12.43 0.27 -0.75
C MET A 194 12.37 0.08 -2.27
N ALA A 195 13.13 0.86 -3.04
CA ALA A 195 13.20 0.69 -4.49
C ALA A 195 13.85 -0.65 -4.89
N ALA A 196 14.91 -1.07 -4.19
CA ALA A 196 15.55 -2.36 -4.39
C ALA A 196 14.61 -3.52 -4.03
N LEU A 197 13.92 -3.44 -2.90
CA LEU A 197 12.90 -4.41 -2.49
C LEU A 197 11.77 -4.55 -3.52
N PHE A 198 11.28 -3.44 -4.06
CA PHE A 198 10.27 -3.48 -5.13
C PHE A 198 10.80 -4.21 -6.36
N ALA A 199 12.04 -3.93 -6.78
CA ALA A 199 12.66 -4.61 -7.92
C ALA A 199 12.77 -6.12 -7.66
N SER A 200 13.30 -6.52 -6.49
CA SER A 200 13.40 -7.91 -6.05
C SER A 200 12.04 -8.63 -6.06
N CYS A 201 11.03 -8.02 -5.44
CA CYS A 201 9.65 -8.56 -5.42
C CYS A 201 9.04 -8.68 -6.81
N SER A 202 9.25 -7.66 -7.66
CA SER A 202 8.77 -7.68 -9.04
C SER A 202 9.43 -8.79 -9.85
N ASP A 203 10.72 -9.04 -9.65
CA ASP A 203 11.45 -10.11 -10.36
C ASP A 203 11.10 -11.50 -9.84
N HIS A 204 10.84 -11.64 -8.53
CA HIS A 204 10.38 -12.88 -7.92
C HIS A 204 9.00 -13.30 -8.44
N MET A 205 8.11 -12.37 -8.69
CA MET A 205 6.74 -12.65 -9.10
C MET A 205 6.67 -13.19 -10.53
N VAL A 206 6.43 -14.49 -10.70
CA VAL A 206 6.35 -15.17 -12.01
C VAL A 206 5.07 -14.82 -12.77
N LYS A 207 3.92 -14.69 -12.07
CA LYS A 207 2.61 -14.37 -12.61
C LYS A 207 1.93 -13.30 -11.76
N GLY A 208 1.12 -12.46 -12.39
CA GLY A 208 0.46 -11.35 -11.72
C GLY A 208 0.79 -10.00 -12.35
N GLN A 209 0.41 -8.94 -11.68
CA GLN A 209 0.53 -7.59 -12.23
C GLN A 209 1.15 -6.63 -11.22
N THR A 210 1.98 -5.72 -11.71
CA THR A 210 2.52 -4.61 -10.90
C THR A 210 2.01 -3.27 -11.43
N TYR A 211 1.71 -2.36 -10.51
CA TYR A 211 1.26 -1.01 -10.80
C TYR A 211 2.10 -0.02 -10.00
N THR A 212 2.76 0.93 -10.66
CA THR A 212 3.62 1.90 -9.96
C THR A 212 3.54 3.29 -10.57
N ASN A 213 3.81 4.31 -9.74
CA ASN A 213 4.05 5.69 -10.18
C ASN A 213 5.46 6.18 -9.80
N ASP A 214 6.39 5.27 -9.56
CA ASP A 214 7.75 5.51 -9.05
C ASP A 214 7.83 5.99 -7.58
N LYS A 215 6.71 6.22 -6.89
CA LYS A 215 6.67 6.56 -5.46
C LYS A 215 6.09 5.41 -4.63
N ILE A 216 5.08 4.79 -5.19
CA ILE A 216 4.38 3.63 -4.64
C ILE A 216 4.36 2.52 -5.68
N ALA A 217 4.22 1.29 -5.22
CA ALA A 217 3.91 0.14 -6.07
C ALA A 217 2.84 -0.75 -5.43
N ILE A 218 2.05 -1.38 -6.29
CA ILE A 218 1.09 -2.41 -5.92
C ILE A 218 1.47 -3.66 -6.70
N LEU A 219 1.72 -4.76 -6.00
CA LEU A 219 2.02 -6.06 -6.58
C LEU A 219 0.86 -7.01 -6.30
N ILE A 220 0.31 -7.59 -7.34
CA ILE A 220 -0.84 -8.48 -7.28
C ILE A 220 -0.42 -9.83 -7.83
N PRO A 221 0.03 -10.76 -6.98
CA PRO A 221 0.38 -12.13 -7.39
C PRO A 221 -0.91 -12.88 -7.71
N ASP A 222 -1.02 -13.41 -8.91
CA ASP A 222 -2.18 -14.20 -9.32
C ASP A 222 -1.81 -15.17 -10.45
N ALA A 223 -1.95 -16.47 -10.20
CA ALA A 223 -1.62 -17.51 -11.16
C ALA A 223 -2.45 -17.47 -12.45
N LYS A 224 -3.62 -16.81 -12.42
CA LYS A 224 -4.52 -16.64 -13.58
C LYS A 224 -4.15 -15.44 -14.45
N LEU A 225 -3.30 -14.53 -13.94
CA LEU A 225 -2.87 -13.33 -14.65
C LEU A 225 -1.52 -13.57 -15.35
N GLN A 226 -1.35 -12.96 -16.52
CA GLN A 226 -0.03 -12.85 -17.13
C GLN A 226 0.82 -11.85 -16.36
N ARG A 227 2.14 -12.03 -16.39
CA ARG A 227 3.07 -11.04 -15.82
C ARG A 227 3.05 -9.77 -16.67
N GLU A 228 2.57 -8.68 -16.08
CA GLU A 228 2.51 -7.37 -16.71
C GLU A 228 2.89 -6.28 -15.71
N ASN A 229 3.63 -5.28 -16.18
CA ASN A 229 4.09 -4.16 -15.36
C ASN A 229 3.54 -2.84 -15.93
N PHE A 230 2.83 -2.09 -15.09
CA PHE A 230 2.20 -0.84 -15.48
C PHE A 230 2.81 0.33 -14.71
N THR A 231 3.42 1.27 -15.44
CA THR A 231 3.83 2.55 -14.87
C THR A 231 2.77 3.59 -15.20
N LEU A 232 2.12 4.12 -14.17
CA LEU A 232 0.92 4.94 -14.26
C LEU A 232 1.15 6.33 -13.64
N TRP A 233 0.25 7.26 -13.92
CA TRP A 233 0.15 8.54 -13.26
C TRP A 233 -0.93 8.49 -12.18
N LEU A 234 -0.66 9.08 -10.99
CA LEU A 234 -1.62 9.19 -9.88
C LEU A 234 -2.03 10.64 -9.65
#